data_d4cbffebd6cac71f939d4fd5c9712231
#
_entry.id   d4cbffebd6cac71f939d4fd5c9712231
#
_cell.length_a   1.000
_cell.length_b   1.000
_cell.length_c   1.000
_cell.angle_alpha   90.00
_cell.angle_beta   90.00
_cell.angle_gamma   90.00
#
_symmetry.space_group_name_H-M   'P 1'
#
loop_
_entity.id
_entity.type
_entity.pdbx_description
1 polymer ?
#
loop_
_entity_poly.entity_id
_entity_poly.type
_entity_poly.pdbx_seq_one_letter_code
_entity_poly.pdbx_strand_id
1 'polypeptide(L)'
;MNRVIKFIFLLFIFTPFLYGIPVEDVEVLNNRDYFLRTIEMIKNAEKTIDIAMLEVHASFDREGDPIRELVDALVFAHNKGVKVRLIVESSNWNKNSTRRNSEAVDYLGKHDVTAYYDDPDTTLHAKMLIIDSLYTIIGSTNWSYYAIAQNGESSVSMKSKEVAKYYLEKFIEPIIKRSTKDLKI
;
A
#
# COMPACT_ATOMS: atom_id res chain seq x y z
N MET A 1 -28.09 69.92 -0.58
CA MET A 1 -27.77 68.92 0.47
C MET A 1 -27.61 67.56 -0.18
N ASN A 2 -26.40 67.29 -0.62
CA ASN A 2 -26.10 66.04 -1.41
C ASN A 2 -25.71 64.91 -0.46
N ARG A 3 -26.57 63.89 -0.42
CA ARG A 3 -26.22 62.61 0.27
C ARG A 3 -25.31 61.77 -0.61
N VAL A 4 -24.07 61.59 -0.21
CA VAL A 4 -23.14 60.65 -0.79
C VAL A 4 -23.43 59.29 -0.19
N ILE A 5 -23.99 58.37 -0.99
CA ILE A 5 -24.18 56.94 -0.61
C ILE A 5 -22.82 56.25 -0.82
N LYS A 6 -22.15 55.89 0.27
CA LYS A 6 -20.94 55.03 0.22
C LYS A 6 -21.38 53.60 0.03
N PHE A 7 -21.14 53.03 -1.15
CA PHE A 7 -21.20 51.59 -1.39
C PHE A 7 -19.97 50.96 -0.79
N ILE A 8 -20.14 50.14 0.26
CA ILE A 8 -19.09 49.26 0.78
C ILE A 8 -19.16 47.96 -0.04
N PHE A 9 -18.22 47.78 -0.96
CA PHE A 9 -17.99 46.50 -1.64
C PHE A 9 -17.30 45.54 -0.67
N LEU A 10 -18.06 44.56 -0.13
CA LEU A 10 -17.50 43.45 0.65
C LEU A 10 -16.89 42.45 -0.36
N LEU A 11 -15.58 42.49 -0.55
CA LEU A 11 -14.86 41.55 -1.38
C LEU A 11 -14.77 40.22 -0.60
N PHE A 12 -15.66 39.27 -0.88
CA PHE A 12 -15.50 37.89 -0.43
C PHE A 12 -14.33 37.26 -1.17
N ILE A 13 -13.13 37.24 -0.57
CA ILE A 13 -12.01 36.46 -1.04
C ILE A 13 -12.35 35.01 -0.76
N PHE A 14 -12.83 34.29 -1.77
CA PHE A 14 -12.95 32.83 -1.76
C PHE A 14 -11.54 32.27 -1.83
N THR A 15 -10.86 32.10 -0.70
CA THR A 15 -9.66 31.29 -0.65
C THR A 15 -10.13 29.83 -0.76
N PRO A 16 -9.73 29.07 -1.82
CA PRO A 16 -9.95 27.64 -1.79
C PRO A 16 -9.13 27.09 -0.62
N PHE A 17 -9.80 26.73 0.46
CA PHE A 17 -9.17 25.97 1.52
C PHE A 17 -8.77 24.62 0.93
N LEU A 18 -7.50 24.45 0.62
CA LEU A 18 -6.89 23.14 0.43
C LEU A 18 -6.89 22.47 1.81
N TYR A 19 -7.99 21.79 2.13
CA TYR A 19 -8.03 20.95 3.32
C TYR A 19 -7.17 19.72 3.07
N GLY A 20 -6.07 19.59 3.82
CA GLY A 20 -5.40 18.30 3.97
C GLY A 20 -6.38 17.28 4.58
N ILE A 21 -6.19 15.99 4.29
CA ILE A 21 -6.95 14.93 4.94
C ILE A 21 -6.42 14.79 6.38
N PRO A 22 -7.26 14.90 7.42
CA PRO A 22 -6.80 14.78 8.79
C PRO A 22 -6.36 13.34 9.11
N VAL A 23 -5.35 13.22 9.96
CA VAL A 23 -4.89 11.95 10.52
C VAL A 23 -4.99 12.00 12.05
N GLU A 24 -5.39 10.88 12.66
CA GLU A 24 -5.46 10.75 14.13
C GLU A 24 -4.05 10.58 14.72
N ASP A 25 -3.20 9.83 14.02
CA ASP A 25 -1.84 9.51 14.44
C ASP A 25 -0.93 9.22 13.25
N VAL A 26 0.36 9.51 13.40
CA VAL A 26 1.42 9.18 12.44
C VAL A 26 2.58 8.52 13.16
N GLU A 27 2.87 7.27 12.79
CA GLU A 27 4.01 6.53 13.28
C GLU A 27 5.11 6.49 12.21
N VAL A 28 6.34 6.87 12.58
CA VAL A 28 7.49 6.84 11.67
C VAL A 28 8.13 5.45 11.68
N LEU A 29 8.23 4.83 10.51
CA LEU A 29 8.71 3.46 10.32
C LEU A 29 9.98 3.47 9.48
N ASN A 30 11.09 3.89 10.07
CA ASN A 30 12.37 3.93 9.39
C ASN A 30 13.12 2.60 9.49
N ASN A 31 13.76 2.21 8.41
CA ASN A 31 14.67 1.07 8.39
C ASN A 31 14.02 -0.22 8.97
N ARG A 32 14.55 -0.74 10.09
CA ARG A 32 14.14 -2.02 10.69
C ARG A 32 12.81 -1.95 11.44
N ASP A 33 12.39 -0.77 11.86
CA ASP A 33 11.10 -0.56 12.53
C ASP A 33 9.94 -0.89 11.59
N TYR A 34 10.12 -0.65 10.27
CA TYR A 34 9.15 -1.01 9.26
C TYR A 34 8.74 -2.49 9.32
N PHE A 35 9.71 -3.40 9.35
CA PHE A 35 9.43 -4.84 9.36
C PHE A 35 8.67 -5.25 10.61
N LEU A 36 9.19 -4.88 11.79
CA LEU A 36 8.61 -5.28 13.07
C LEU A 36 7.17 -4.79 13.20
N ARG A 37 6.95 -3.53 12.82
CA ARG A 37 5.62 -2.92 12.94
C ARG A 37 4.65 -3.45 11.89
N THR A 38 5.11 -3.61 10.65
CA THR A 38 4.26 -4.12 9.57
C THR A 38 3.78 -5.54 9.84
N ILE A 39 4.66 -6.44 10.28
CA ILE A 39 4.29 -7.82 10.60
C ILE A 39 3.31 -7.90 11.78
N GLU A 40 3.49 -7.06 12.80
CA GLU A 40 2.57 -6.94 13.92
C GLU A 40 1.19 -6.48 13.46
N MET A 41 1.12 -5.42 12.64
CA MET A 41 -0.14 -4.88 12.13
C MET A 41 -0.87 -5.88 11.23
N ILE A 42 -0.16 -6.62 10.36
CA ILE A 42 -0.74 -7.68 9.54
C ILE A 42 -1.34 -8.79 10.41
N LYS A 43 -0.61 -9.26 11.44
CA LYS A 43 -1.09 -10.32 12.33
C LYS A 43 -2.31 -9.92 13.17
N ASN A 44 -2.43 -8.63 13.48
CA ASN A 44 -3.53 -8.05 14.26
C ASN A 44 -4.69 -7.54 13.41
N ALA A 45 -4.60 -7.61 12.07
CA ALA A 45 -5.70 -7.22 11.18
C ALA A 45 -6.96 -8.04 11.46
N GLU A 46 -8.12 -7.38 11.41
CA GLU A 46 -9.42 -7.98 11.73
C GLU A 46 -10.35 -8.13 10.52
N LYS A 47 -10.19 -7.27 9.48
CA LYS A 47 -11.15 -7.20 8.37
C LYS A 47 -10.51 -7.28 7.00
N THR A 48 -9.57 -6.37 6.71
CA THR A 48 -9.01 -6.24 5.37
C THR A 48 -7.53 -5.90 5.38
N ILE A 49 -6.79 -6.42 4.39
CA ILE A 49 -5.44 -6.01 4.06
C ILE A 49 -5.37 -5.83 2.55
N ASP A 50 -5.07 -4.61 2.11
CA ASP A 50 -4.89 -4.25 0.71
C ASP A 50 -3.47 -3.76 0.48
N ILE A 51 -2.75 -4.36 -0.47
CA ILE A 51 -1.34 -4.10 -0.70
C ILE A 51 -1.13 -3.76 -2.17
N ALA A 52 -0.38 -2.67 -2.43
CA ALA A 52 0.18 -2.36 -3.74
C ALA A 52 1.70 -2.25 -3.60
N MET A 53 2.44 -3.14 -4.25
CA MET A 53 3.88 -3.30 -4.05
C MET A 53 4.64 -3.46 -5.36
N LEU A 54 5.68 -2.63 -5.56
CA LEU A 54 6.58 -2.78 -6.70
C LEU A 54 7.27 -4.14 -6.70
N GLU A 55 7.83 -4.56 -5.56
CA GLU A 55 8.61 -5.79 -5.47
C GLU A 55 8.28 -6.55 -4.19
N VAL A 56 7.95 -7.83 -4.36
CA VAL A 56 7.83 -8.84 -3.30
C VAL A 56 8.77 -9.98 -3.66
N HIS A 57 9.95 -10.00 -3.04
CA HIS A 57 11.01 -10.97 -3.31
C HIS A 57 11.29 -11.82 -2.07
N ALA A 58 10.47 -12.85 -1.86
CA ALA A 58 10.63 -13.83 -0.80
C ALA A 58 11.50 -15.01 -1.24
N SER A 59 12.35 -15.50 -0.34
CA SER A 59 13.07 -16.78 -0.52
C SER A 59 12.30 -17.88 0.21
N PHE A 60 11.44 -18.62 -0.51
CA PHE A 60 10.56 -19.62 0.08
C PHE A 60 11.29 -20.89 0.56
N ASP A 61 12.50 -21.12 0.10
CA ASP A 61 13.40 -22.22 0.48
C ASP A 61 14.35 -21.85 1.64
N ARG A 62 14.37 -20.57 2.06
CA ARG A 62 15.25 -20.06 3.11
C ARG A 62 14.48 -19.80 4.39
N GLU A 63 14.87 -20.48 5.47
CA GLU A 63 14.36 -20.20 6.80
C GLU A 63 14.85 -18.83 7.32
N GLY A 64 13.95 -18.05 7.96
CA GLY A 64 14.26 -16.73 8.49
C GLY A 64 14.37 -15.62 7.44
N ASP A 65 13.85 -15.84 6.22
CA ASP A 65 13.71 -14.77 5.23
C ASP A 65 12.61 -13.80 5.67
N PRO A 66 12.91 -12.51 5.90
CA PRO A 66 11.93 -11.57 6.45
C PRO A 66 10.76 -11.30 5.49
N ILE A 67 10.95 -11.45 4.17
CA ILE A 67 9.87 -11.25 3.21
C ILE A 67 8.94 -12.47 3.22
N ARG A 68 9.51 -13.67 3.34
CA ARG A 68 8.71 -14.87 3.56
C ARG A 68 7.85 -14.73 4.81
N GLU A 69 8.41 -14.22 5.92
CA GLU A 69 7.65 -14.01 7.15
C GLU A 69 6.48 -13.03 6.96
N LEU A 70 6.65 -11.95 6.17
CA LEU A 70 5.56 -11.03 5.81
C LEU A 70 4.49 -11.73 4.97
N VAL A 71 4.89 -12.52 3.97
CA VAL A 71 3.96 -13.27 3.11
C VAL A 71 3.22 -14.34 3.91
N ASP A 72 3.91 -15.06 4.80
CA ASP A 72 3.29 -16.04 5.71
C ASP A 72 2.30 -15.38 6.69
N ALA A 73 2.60 -14.14 7.13
CA ALA A 73 1.67 -13.36 7.94
C ALA A 73 0.38 -12.99 7.18
N LEU A 74 0.47 -12.75 5.86
CA LEU A 74 -0.73 -12.56 5.01
C LEU A 74 -1.58 -13.82 4.94
N VAL A 75 -0.94 -14.98 4.75
CA VAL A 75 -1.63 -16.29 4.77
C VAL A 75 -2.29 -16.53 6.13
N PHE A 76 -1.57 -16.23 7.22
CA PHE A 76 -2.13 -16.34 8.58
C PHE A 76 -3.36 -15.44 8.76
N ALA A 77 -3.29 -14.18 8.34
CA ALA A 77 -4.42 -13.25 8.42
C ALA A 77 -5.62 -13.75 7.59
N HIS A 78 -5.36 -14.23 6.36
CA HIS A 78 -6.39 -14.82 5.51
C HIS A 78 -7.08 -16.02 6.18
N ASN A 79 -6.32 -16.93 6.76
CA ASN A 79 -6.86 -18.10 7.47
C ASN A 79 -7.69 -17.74 8.72
N LYS A 80 -7.49 -16.54 9.28
CA LYS A 80 -8.35 -15.95 10.33
C LYS A 80 -9.63 -15.33 9.77
N GLY A 81 -9.84 -15.29 8.46
CA GLY A 81 -10.99 -14.68 7.81
C GLY A 81 -10.79 -13.22 7.36
N VAL A 82 -9.57 -12.67 7.46
CA VAL A 82 -9.25 -11.35 6.93
C VAL A 82 -9.24 -11.40 5.39
N LYS A 83 -9.89 -10.44 4.75
CA LYS A 83 -9.84 -10.32 3.29
C LYS A 83 -8.51 -9.70 2.89
N VAL A 84 -7.62 -10.49 2.30
CA VAL A 84 -6.29 -10.06 1.84
C VAL A 84 -6.28 -9.92 0.32
N ARG A 85 -5.74 -8.80 -0.19
CA ARG A 85 -5.49 -8.56 -1.61
C ARG A 85 -4.09 -7.98 -1.79
N LEU A 86 -3.27 -8.65 -2.58
CA LEU A 86 -1.95 -8.18 -2.99
C LEU A 86 -1.99 -7.80 -4.48
N ILE A 87 -1.44 -6.65 -4.84
CA ILE A 87 -1.19 -6.23 -6.21
C ILE A 87 0.30 -6.01 -6.35
N VAL A 88 0.93 -6.67 -7.30
CA VAL A 88 2.36 -6.53 -7.59
C VAL A 88 2.60 -5.98 -8.98
N GLU A 89 3.75 -5.33 -9.14
CA GLU A 89 4.23 -4.89 -10.44
C GLU A 89 4.42 -6.08 -11.39
N SER A 90 4.05 -5.86 -12.66
CA SER A 90 4.29 -6.75 -13.78
C SER A 90 4.73 -5.91 -14.97
N SER A 91 5.93 -6.12 -15.48
CA SER A 91 6.45 -5.32 -16.59
C SER A 91 7.18 -6.11 -17.64
N ASN A 92 7.01 -5.70 -18.89
CA ASN A 92 7.69 -6.30 -20.04
C ASN A 92 9.19 -5.95 -20.10
N TRP A 93 9.59 -4.84 -19.45
CA TRP A 93 10.95 -4.33 -19.48
C TRP A 93 11.82 -4.83 -18.30
N ASN A 94 11.22 -5.26 -17.18
CA ASN A 94 11.93 -5.79 -16.01
C ASN A 94 11.44 -7.20 -15.66
N LYS A 95 11.80 -8.16 -16.51
CA LYS A 95 11.40 -9.56 -16.36
C LYS A 95 11.89 -10.20 -15.05
N ASN A 96 13.00 -9.73 -14.48
CA ASN A 96 13.51 -10.26 -13.21
C ASN A 96 12.60 -9.86 -12.04
N SER A 97 12.14 -8.61 -11.97
CA SER A 97 11.19 -8.16 -10.96
C SER A 97 9.88 -8.91 -11.10
N THR A 98 9.35 -9.00 -12.32
CA THR A 98 8.12 -9.76 -12.62
C THR A 98 8.21 -11.21 -12.17
N ARG A 99 9.35 -11.92 -12.45
CA ARG A 99 9.55 -13.30 -12.00
C ARG A 99 9.56 -13.43 -10.48
N ARG A 100 10.22 -12.51 -9.76
CA ARG A 100 10.25 -12.52 -8.29
C ARG A 100 8.85 -12.32 -7.71
N ASN A 101 8.11 -11.37 -8.28
CA ASN A 101 6.73 -11.12 -7.89
C ASN A 101 5.84 -12.33 -8.15
N SER A 102 6.06 -13.09 -9.26
CA SER A 102 5.26 -14.28 -9.55
C SER A 102 5.47 -15.40 -8.52
N GLU A 103 6.67 -15.56 -7.98
CA GLU A 103 6.93 -16.53 -6.91
C GLU A 103 6.08 -16.26 -5.66
N ALA A 104 5.92 -14.98 -5.28
CA ALA A 104 5.06 -14.58 -4.17
C ALA A 104 3.56 -14.74 -4.50
N VAL A 105 3.13 -14.37 -5.71
CA VAL A 105 1.74 -14.54 -6.17
C VAL A 105 1.36 -16.02 -6.21
N ASP A 106 2.23 -16.89 -6.75
CA ASP A 106 2.02 -18.32 -6.81
C ASP A 106 1.92 -18.95 -5.40
N TYR A 107 2.79 -18.49 -4.49
CA TYR A 107 2.75 -18.95 -3.10
C TYR A 107 1.43 -18.57 -2.43
N LEU A 108 1.01 -17.31 -2.54
CA LEU A 108 -0.26 -16.83 -1.99
C LEU A 108 -1.45 -17.54 -2.62
N GLY A 109 -1.43 -17.77 -3.94
CA GLY A 109 -2.49 -18.49 -4.65
C GLY A 109 -2.66 -19.93 -4.18
N LYS A 110 -1.57 -20.64 -3.81
CA LYS A 110 -1.63 -21.98 -3.20
C LYS A 110 -2.28 -22.00 -1.82
N HIS A 111 -2.42 -20.83 -1.19
CA HIS A 111 -3.06 -20.65 0.11
C HIS A 111 -4.39 -19.87 0.00
N ASP A 112 -5.01 -19.83 -1.18
CA ASP A 112 -6.28 -19.16 -1.48
C ASP A 112 -6.29 -17.65 -1.23
N VAL A 113 -5.12 -17.02 -1.04
CA VAL A 113 -4.99 -15.56 -0.90
C VAL A 113 -5.06 -14.90 -2.26
N THR A 114 -5.91 -13.89 -2.40
CA THR A 114 -6.09 -13.18 -3.66
C THR A 114 -4.89 -12.28 -3.97
N ALA A 115 -4.24 -12.54 -5.10
CA ALA A 115 -3.15 -11.72 -5.61
C ALA A 115 -3.35 -11.38 -7.10
N TYR A 116 -2.80 -10.24 -7.52
CA TYR A 116 -2.94 -9.69 -8.87
C TYR A 116 -1.60 -9.20 -9.39
N TYR A 117 -1.45 -9.24 -10.71
CA TYR A 117 -0.43 -8.51 -11.46
C TYR A 117 -1.03 -7.23 -12.01
N ASP A 118 -0.35 -6.09 -11.82
CA ASP A 118 -0.77 -4.83 -12.46
C ASP A 118 -0.62 -4.92 -13.99
N ASP A 119 -1.25 -3.98 -14.68
CA ASP A 119 -1.14 -3.84 -16.12
C ASP A 119 0.32 -3.56 -16.53
N PRO A 120 0.93 -4.38 -17.41
CA PRO A 120 2.34 -4.25 -17.81
C PRO A 120 2.66 -2.95 -18.58
N ASP A 121 1.65 -2.21 -19.06
CA ASP A 121 1.82 -0.93 -19.74
C ASP A 121 1.97 0.25 -18.77
N THR A 122 1.76 0.01 -17.47
CA THR A 122 1.89 1.02 -16.42
C THR A 122 2.75 0.51 -15.27
N THR A 123 3.82 1.22 -14.90
CA THR A 123 4.66 0.78 -13.76
C THR A 123 4.00 1.07 -12.43
N LEU A 124 3.69 0.03 -11.66
CA LEU A 124 3.28 0.13 -10.26
C LEU A 124 4.50 0.34 -9.36
N HIS A 125 4.83 1.61 -9.05
CA HIS A 125 5.99 1.93 -8.21
C HIS A 125 5.63 2.18 -6.74
N ALA A 126 4.40 1.86 -6.32
CA ALA A 126 3.95 2.02 -4.95
C ALA A 126 4.59 1.00 -3.99
N LYS A 127 4.70 1.40 -2.72
CA LYS A 127 4.97 0.54 -1.57
C LYS A 127 3.99 0.95 -0.49
N MET A 128 2.83 0.29 -0.52
CA MET A 128 1.67 0.70 0.27
C MET A 128 0.92 -0.50 0.82
N LEU A 129 0.50 -0.39 2.09
CA LEU A 129 -0.44 -1.29 2.72
C LEU A 129 -1.58 -0.48 3.32
N ILE A 130 -2.81 -1.00 3.21
CA ILE A 130 -3.98 -0.45 3.90
C ILE A 130 -4.58 -1.56 4.73
N ILE A 131 -4.69 -1.35 6.04
CA ILE A 131 -5.14 -2.35 7.00
C ILE A 131 -6.43 -1.86 7.66
N ASP A 132 -7.46 -2.71 7.63
CA ASP A 132 -8.78 -2.50 8.22
C ASP A 132 -9.50 -1.23 7.78
N SER A 133 -9.15 -0.70 6.59
CA SER A 133 -9.61 0.61 6.11
C SER A 133 -9.40 1.74 7.13
N LEU A 134 -8.34 1.63 7.92
CA LEU A 134 -8.00 2.54 9.01
C LEU A 134 -6.53 2.97 8.98
N TYR A 135 -5.61 2.03 8.83
CA TYR A 135 -4.18 2.30 8.80
C TYR A 135 -3.67 2.28 7.37
N THR A 136 -2.87 3.28 6.99
CA THR A 136 -2.18 3.34 5.71
C THR A 136 -0.69 3.43 5.95
N ILE A 137 0.07 2.40 5.55
CA ILE A 137 1.53 2.42 5.53
C ILE A 137 1.96 2.78 4.10
N ILE A 138 2.81 3.80 3.96
CA ILE A 138 3.36 4.22 2.68
C ILE A 138 4.79 4.72 2.86
N GLY A 139 5.66 4.45 1.88
CA GLY A 139 7.05 4.92 1.92
C GLY A 139 7.91 4.37 0.80
N SER A 140 9.20 4.20 1.09
CA SER A 140 10.19 3.72 0.12
C SER A 140 10.43 2.21 0.16
N THR A 141 9.99 1.51 1.22
CA THR A 141 10.39 0.14 1.55
C THR A 141 9.72 -0.90 0.65
N ASN A 142 10.48 -1.49 -0.26
CA ASN A 142 10.07 -2.70 -0.99
C ASN A 142 10.07 -3.92 -0.06
N TRP A 143 9.33 -4.95 -0.41
CA TRP A 143 9.41 -6.25 0.24
C TRP A 143 10.54 -7.06 -0.41
N SER A 144 11.78 -6.66 -0.13
CA SER A 144 13.00 -7.35 -0.52
C SER A 144 13.99 -7.37 0.64
N TYR A 145 14.87 -8.38 0.66
CA TYR A 145 15.86 -8.54 1.73
C TYR A 145 16.68 -7.27 1.95
N TYR A 146 17.15 -6.64 0.88
CA TYR A 146 17.96 -5.42 0.99
C TYR A 146 17.17 -4.26 1.59
N ALA A 147 15.92 -4.05 1.16
CA ALA A 147 15.09 -2.97 1.70
C ALA A 147 14.78 -3.18 3.20
N ILE A 148 14.47 -4.43 3.59
CA ILE A 148 14.15 -4.73 5.00
C ILE A 148 15.42 -4.76 5.88
N ALA A 149 16.53 -5.34 5.40
CA ALA A 149 17.66 -5.67 6.24
C ALA A 149 18.86 -4.72 6.13
N GLN A 150 19.06 -4.00 5.03
CA GLN A 150 20.30 -3.29 4.74
C GLN A 150 20.14 -1.81 4.35
N ASN A 151 19.18 -1.49 3.48
CA ASN A 151 19.01 -0.12 2.99
C ASN A 151 18.61 0.86 4.09
N GLY A 152 18.85 2.15 3.83
CA GLY A 152 18.20 3.26 4.51
C GLY A 152 16.83 3.49 3.86
N GLU A 153 15.76 3.09 4.52
CA GLU A 153 14.38 3.22 4.05
C GLU A 153 13.57 4.11 5.00
N SER A 154 12.58 4.81 4.46
CA SER A 154 11.69 5.66 5.26
C SER A 154 10.24 5.44 4.85
N SER A 155 9.42 5.13 5.83
CA SER A 155 7.99 4.91 5.67
C SER A 155 7.24 5.52 6.85
N VAL A 156 5.95 5.71 6.69
CA VAL A 156 5.04 6.15 7.75
C VAL A 156 3.79 5.28 7.77
N SER A 157 3.26 5.05 8.97
CA SER A 157 1.91 4.54 9.17
C SER A 157 1.02 5.70 9.61
N MET A 158 -0.08 5.90 8.91
CA MET A 158 -1.09 6.93 9.22
C MET A 158 -2.37 6.24 9.69
N LYS A 159 -2.86 6.63 10.87
CA LYS A 159 -4.17 6.20 11.37
C LYS A 159 -5.22 7.22 10.93
N SER A 160 -5.98 6.91 9.88
CA SER A 160 -7.06 7.76 9.37
C SER A 160 -7.97 6.96 8.44
N LYS A 161 -9.25 6.91 8.75
CA LYS A 161 -10.27 6.29 7.87
C LYS A 161 -10.38 7.03 6.54
N GLU A 162 -10.26 8.34 6.56
CA GLU A 162 -10.39 9.20 5.40
C GLU A 162 -9.22 9.00 4.43
N VAL A 163 -7.98 8.90 4.95
CA VAL A 163 -6.79 8.60 4.14
C VAL A 163 -6.90 7.19 3.55
N ALA A 164 -7.24 6.19 4.36
CA ALA A 164 -7.41 4.82 3.90
C ALA A 164 -8.51 4.72 2.82
N LYS A 165 -9.66 5.34 3.03
CA LYS A 165 -10.75 5.40 2.05
C LYS A 165 -10.30 6.06 0.75
N TYR A 166 -9.59 7.20 0.83
CA TYR A 166 -9.09 7.88 -0.36
C TYR A 166 -8.20 6.96 -1.20
N TYR A 167 -7.23 6.29 -0.58
CA TYR A 167 -6.33 5.38 -1.31
C TYR A 167 -7.06 4.13 -1.83
N LEU A 168 -7.99 3.57 -1.06
CA LEU A 168 -8.80 2.45 -1.56
C LEU A 168 -9.59 2.84 -2.81
N GLU A 169 -10.31 3.95 -2.79
CA GLU A 169 -11.19 4.36 -3.88
C GLU A 169 -10.44 4.95 -5.09
N LYS A 170 -9.35 5.71 -4.84
CA LYS A 170 -8.66 6.48 -5.90
C LYS A 170 -7.38 5.82 -6.41
N PHE A 171 -6.87 4.81 -5.72
CA PHE A 171 -5.63 4.14 -6.10
C PHE A 171 -5.80 2.62 -6.19
N ILE A 172 -6.17 1.92 -5.12
CA ILE A 172 -6.25 0.45 -5.10
C ILE A 172 -7.32 -0.09 -6.06
N GLU A 173 -8.57 0.37 -5.95
CA GLU A 173 -9.67 -0.13 -6.79
C GLU A 173 -9.45 0.15 -8.30
N PRO A 174 -8.95 1.32 -8.73
CA PRO A 174 -8.58 1.54 -10.13
C PRO A 174 -7.49 0.59 -10.63
N ILE A 175 -6.48 0.28 -9.80
CA ILE A 175 -5.43 -0.68 -10.18
C ILE A 175 -6.01 -2.08 -10.31
N ILE A 176 -6.79 -2.56 -9.34
CA ILE A 176 -7.41 -3.89 -9.38
C ILE A 176 -8.27 -4.06 -10.65
N LYS A 177 -8.98 -3.02 -11.09
CA LYS A 177 -9.82 -3.08 -12.30
C LYS A 177 -9.03 -3.33 -13.59
N ARG A 178 -7.77 -2.91 -13.66
CA ARG A 178 -6.87 -3.14 -14.81
C ARG A 178 -5.96 -4.34 -14.63
N SER A 179 -5.84 -4.86 -13.40
CA SER A 179 -4.98 -5.98 -13.04
C SER A 179 -5.53 -7.33 -13.48
N THR A 180 -4.65 -8.32 -13.56
CA THR A 180 -5.00 -9.71 -13.89
C THR A 180 -4.47 -10.67 -12.82
N LYS A 181 -5.10 -11.86 -12.71
CA LYS A 181 -4.58 -12.94 -11.86
C LYS A 181 -3.57 -13.82 -12.59
N ASP A 182 -3.58 -13.78 -13.91
CA ASP A 182 -2.70 -14.58 -14.75
C ASP A 182 -1.56 -13.71 -15.29
N LEU A 183 -0.34 -14.17 -15.14
CA LEU A 183 0.83 -13.48 -15.68
C LEU A 183 0.78 -13.53 -17.21
N LYS A 184 0.63 -12.36 -17.83
CA LYS A 184 0.72 -12.17 -19.27
C LYS A 184 2.13 -11.69 -19.61
N ILE A 185 3.01 -12.61 -20.00
CA ILE A 185 4.36 -12.32 -20.50
C ILE A 185 4.42 -12.64 -21.99
#